data_7f99c66cb7575baff893801e80d29455
#
_entry.id   7f99c66cb7575baff893801e80d29455
#
_cell.length_a   1.000
_cell.length_b   1.000
_cell.length_c   1.000
_cell.angle_alpha   90.00
_cell.angle_beta   90.00
_cell.angle_gamma   90.00
#
_symmetry.space_group_name_H-M   'P 1'
#
loop_
_entity.id
_entity.type
_entity.pdbx_description
1 polymer ?
#
loop_
_entity_poly.entity_id
_entity_poly.type
_entity_poly.pdbx_seq_one_letter_code
_entity_poly.pdbx_strand_id
1 'polypeptide(L)'
;LKQITKRNIEMKTKIPPPILALVMIGLIYLSSLFIVPTTFNYQGSLSILVLILGFACALPSFKLFAKFKTTITPLKPSNSTALVTEGMYRYSRNPMYLGLLLITIASTIWFGTWLGIIINTVFIFLINFLQIIPEEEELLKIFGEEYGEYKKNVRRWI
;
A
#
# COMPACT_ATOMS: atom_id res chain seq x y z
N LEU A 1 29.74 -6.11 -5.78
CA LEU A 1 28.79 -5.69 -4.71
C LEU A 1 27.72 -4.73 -5.25
N LYS A 2 28.06 -3.60 -5.93
CA LYS A 2 27.08 -2.65 -6.48
C LYS A 2 26.09 -3.26 -7.50
N GLN A 3 26.52 -4.19 -8.35
CA GLN A 3 25.65 -4.86 -9.33
C GLN A 3 24.69 -5.86 -8.68
N ILE A 4 25.11 -6.55 -7.63
CA ILE A 4 24.27 -7.50 -6.90
C ILE A 4 23.19 -6.75 -6.15
N THR A 5 23.52 -5.62 -5.52
CA THR A 5 22.57 -4.74 -4.81
C THR A 5 21.53 -4.15 -5.77
N LYS A 6 21.95 -3.67 -6.95
CA LYS A 6 21.03 -3.12 -7.97
C LYS A 6 20.06 -4.19 -8.49
N ARG A 7 20.56 -5.42 -8.76
CA ARG A 7 19.73 -6.55 -9.21
C ARG A 7 18.73 -7.01 -8.14
N ASN A 8 19.10 -6.94 -6.85
CA ASN A 8 18.21 -7.29 -5.74
C ASN A 8 17.10 -6.24 -5.53
N ILE A 9 17.39 -4.95 -5.76
CA ILE A 9 16.39 -3.87 -5.71
C ILE A 9 15.42 -4.01 -6.87
N GLU A 10 15.90 -4.24 -8.10
CA GLU A 10 15.06 -4.45 -9.28
C GLU A 10 14.17 -5.70 -9.16
N MET A 11 14.56 -6.72 -8.41
CA MET A 11 13.72 -7.90 -8.16
C MET A 11 12.65 -7.65 -7.10
N LYS A 12 12.91 -6.81 -6.09
CA LYS A 12 11.98 -6.54 -5.00
C LYS A 12 10.72 -5.78 -5.44
N THR A 13 10.82 -4.95 -6.47
CA THR A 13 9.70 -4.09 -6.94
C THR A 13 8.92 -4.66 -8.13
N LYS A 14 9.09 -5.96 -8.45
CA LYS A 14 8.49 -6.55 -9.68
C LYS A 14 6.99 -6.82 -9.60
N ILE A 15 6.42 -6.99 -8.41
CA ILE A 15 4.99 -7.30 -8.27
C ILE A 15 4.22 -5.99 -8.07
N PRO A 16 3.36 -5.59 -9.02
CA PRO A 16 2.52 -4.41 -8.82
C PRO A 16 1.63 -4.54 -7.57
N PRO A 17 1.63 -3.55 -6.66
CA PRO A 17 0.86 -3.60 -5.41
C PRO A 17 -0.62 -3.93 -5.58
N PRO A 18 -1.33 -3.43 -6.62
CA PRO A 18 -2.72 -3.82 -6.86
C PRO A 18 -2.89 -5.31 -7.15
N ILE A 19 -1.93 -5.94 -7.84
CA ILE A 19 -1.97 -7.39 -8.09
C ILE A 19 -1.79 -8.14 -6.78
N LEU A 20 -0.87 -7.72 -5.93
CA LEU A 20 -0.70 -8.32 -4.60
C LEU A 20 -1.99 -8.21 -3.78
N ALA A 21 -2.65 -7.03 -3.78
CA ALA A 21 -3.92 -6.85 -3.10
C ALA A 21 -5.01 -7.78 -3.65
N LEU A 22 -5.10 -7.95 -4.98
CA LEU A 22 -6.05 -8.89 -5.60
C LEU A 22 -5.78 -10.35 -5.19
N VAL A 23 -4.51 -10.75 -5.12
CA VAL A 23 -4.14 -12.09 -4.61
C VAL A 23 -4.59 -12.26 -3.17
N MET A 24 -4.37 -11.25 -2.30
CA MET A 24 -4.82 -11.31 -0.89
C MET A 24 -6.35 -11.39 -0.78
N ILE A 25 -7.09 -10.63 -1.59
CA ILE A 25 -8.56 -10.72 -1.65
C ILE A 25 -8.99 -12.13 -2.08
N GLY A 26 -8.34 -12.71 -3.08
CA GLY A 26 -8.59 -14.10 -3.50
C GLY A 26 -8.35 -15.11 -2.38
N LEU A 27 -7.26 -14.95 -1.61
CA LEU A 27 -6.96 -15.81 -0.46
C LEU A 27 -7.98 -15.64 0.68
N ILE A 28 -8.44 -14.40 0.94
CA ILE A 28 -9.50 -14.09 1.91
C ILE A 28 -10.80 -14.78 1.48
N TYR A 29 -11.19 -14.65 0.21
CA TYR A 29 -12.37 -15.35 -0.34
C TYR A 29 -12.24 -16.86 -0.21
N LEU A 30 -11.12 -17.44 -0.66
CA LEU A 30 -10.90 -18.89 -0.56
C LEU A 30 -10.97 -19.38 0.89
N SER A 31 -10.39 -18.62 1.84
CA SER A 31 -10.45 -18.99 3.26
C SER A 31 -11.89 -19.04 3.79
N SER A 32 -12.78 -18.18 3.29
CA SER A 32 -14.19 -18.16 3.69
C SER A 32 -15.00 -19.39 3.20
N LEU A 33 -14.49 -20.11 2.20
CA LEU A 33 -15.12 -21.34 1.72
C LEU A 33 -14.83 -22.54 2.65
N PHE A 34 -13.76 -22.49 3.43
CA PHE A 34 -13.33 -23.60 4.31
C PHE A 34 -13.57 -23.31 5.79
N ILE A 35 -13.81 -22.07 6.17
CA ILE A 35 -14.02 -21.64 7.53
C ILE A 35 -15.42 -21.04 7.64
N VAL A 36 -16.17 -21.46 8.67
CA VAL A 36 -17.49 -20.90 8.93
C VAL A 36 -17.39 -19.39 9.13
N PRO A 37 -18.03 -18.57 8.28
CA PRO A 37 -17.96 -17.14 8.39
C PRO A 37 -18.57 -16.62 9.69
N THR A 38 -17.88 -15.71 10.33
CA THR A 38 -18.45 -14.94 11.45
C THR A 38 -19.31 -13.81 10.89
N THR A 39 -20.59 -13.80 11.26
CA THR A 39 -21.52 -12.75 10.84
C THR A 39 -21.95 -11.89 12.02
N PHE A 40 -22.14 -10.61 11.78
CA PHE A 40 -22.65 -9.65 12.78
C PHE A 40 -23.53 -8.59 12.11
N ASN A 41 -24.35 -7.90 12.92
CA ASN A 41 -25.21 -6.85 12.41
C ASN A 41 -24.40 -5.72 11.74
N TYR A 42 -24.89 -5.22 10.60
CA TYR A 42 -24.25 -4.15 9.81
C TYR A 42 -22.90 -4.51 9.19
N GLN A 43 -22.51 -5.79 9.14
CA GLN A 43 -21.25 -6.25 8.52
C GLN A 43 -21.07 -5.71 7.11
N GLY A 44 -22.10 -5.81 6.25
CA GLY A 44 -22.04 -5.30 4.88
C GLY A 44 -21.85 -3.79 4.82
N SER A 45 -22.59 -3.04 5.66
CA SER A 45 -22.45 -1.57 5.74
C SER A 45 -21.06 -1.14 6.20
N LEU A 46 -20.50 -1.83 7.19
CA LEU A 46 -19.13 -1.57 7.67
C LEU A 46 -18.10 -1.87 6.57
N SER A 47 -18.25 -2.99 5.88
CA SER A 47 -17.36 -3.35 4.77
C SER A 47 -17.39 -2.31 3.65
N ILE A 48 -18.59 -1.85 3.25
CA ILE A 48 -18.74 -0.81 2.23
C ILE A 48 -18.12 0.52 2.69
N LEU A 49 -18.30 0.90 3.95
CA LEU A 49 -17.69 2.10 4.52
C LEU A 49 -16.15 2.03 4.43
N VAL A 50 -15.55 0.92 4.87
CA VAL A 50 -14.10 0.73 4.82
C VAL A 50 -13.60 0.70 3.38
N LEU A 51 -14.35 0.11 2.44
CA LEU A 51 -14.04 0.11 1.02
C LEU A 51 -14.00 1.53 0.45
N ILE A 52 -15.00 2.35 0.77
CA ILE A 52 -15.07 3.77 0.36
C ILE A 52 -13.86 4.54 0.91
N LEU A 53 -13.50 4.34 2.18
CA LEU A 53 -12.31 4.96 2.78
C LEU A 53 -11.02 4.51 2.06
N GLY A 54 -10.92 3.25 1.67
CA GLY A 54 -9.80 2.74 0.88
C GLY A 54 -9.63 3.48 -0.45
N PHE A 55 -10.72 3.64 -1.20
CA PHE A 55 -10.70 4.43 -2.44
C PHE A 55 -10.46 5.92 -2.19
N ALA A 56 -10.99 6.49 -1.12
CA ALA A 56 -10.76 7.88 -0.75
C ALA A 56 -9.29 8.17 -0.40
N CYS A 57 -8.56 7.19 0.14
CA CYS A 57 -7.11 7.28 0.35
C CYS A 57 -6.32 7.11 -0.96
N ALA A 58 -6.65 6.11 -1.77
CA ALA A 58 -5.87 5.75 -2.95
C ALA A 58 -6.05 6.73 -4.12
N LEU A 59 -7.30 7.02 -4.52
CA LEU A 59 -7.57 7.76 -5.76
C LEU A 59 -7.04 9.21 -5.77
N PRO A 60 -7.18 10.03 -4.72
CA PRO A 60 -6.58 11.36 -4.71
C PRO A 60 -5.06 11.32 -4.78
N SER A 61 -4.45 10.29 -4.19
CA SER A 61 -3.00 10.11 -4.19
C SER A 61 -2.46 9.86 -5.59
N PHE A 62 -3.16 9.08 -6.42
CA PHE A 62 -2.83 8.90 -7.83
C PHE A 62 -2.92 10.22 -8.62
N LYS A 63 -3.98 11.02 -8.39
CA LYS A 63 -4.14 12.31 -9.08
C LYS A 63 -3.01 13.30 -8.77
N LEU A 64 -2.49 13.27 -7.54
CA LEU A 64 -1.36 14.13 -7.16
C LEU A 64 -0.09 13.81 -7.95
N PHE A 65 0.25 12.54 -8.18
CA PHE A 65 1.38 12.18 -9.03
C PHE A 65 1.23 12.69 -10.47
N ALA A 66 0.04 12.60 -11.04
CA ALA A 66 -0.25 13.13 -12.36
C ALA A 66 -0.08 14.67 -12.41
N LYS A 67 -0.53 15.39 -11.36
CA LYS A 67 -0.39 16.85 -11.22
C LYS A 67 1.08 17.26 -11.18
N PHE A 68 1.91 16.56 -10.40
CA PHE A 68 3.33 16.87 -10.25
C PHE A 68 4.20 16.32 -11.39
N LYS A 69 3.60 15.70 -12.42
CA LYS A 69 4.31 15.07 -13.56
C LYS A 69 5.45 14.14 -13.13
N THR A 70 5.31 13.54 -11.95
CA THR A 70 6.27 12.58 -11.38
C THR A 70 5.80 11.15 -11.57
N THR A 71 6.68 10.17 -11.43
CA THR A 71 6.33 8.78 -11.68
C THR A 71 5.55 8.17 -10.50
N ILE A 72 4.41 7.54 -10.84
CA ILE A 72 3.60 6.72 -9.92
C ILE A 72 4.20 5.30 -9.81
N THR A 73 5.14 4.97 -10.69
CA THR A 73 5.58 3.58 -10.89
C THR A 73 6.50 3.14 -9.75
N PRO A 74 6.05 2.26 -8.84
CA PRO A 74 6.91 1.69 -7.81
C PRO A 74 8.05 0.85 -8.38
N LEU A 75 7.95 0.50 -9.68
CA LEU A 75 8.95 -0.26 -10.41
C LEU A 75 10.19 0.57 -10.79
N LYS A 76 10.09 1.91 -10.80
CA LYS A 76 11.19 2.83 -11.14
C LYS A 76 11.13 4.11 -10.30
N PRO A 77 11.31 4.02 -8.97
CA PRO A 77 11.28 5.21 -8.10
C PRO A 77 12.41 6.20 -8.44
N SER A 78 13.50 5.73 -9.05
CA SER A 78 14.61 6.58 -9.53
C SER A 78 14.22 7.64 -10.58
N ASN A 79 13.03 7.54 -11.18
CA ASN A 79 12.51 8.51 -12.15
C ASN A 79 11.64 9.60 -11.49
N SER A 80 11.57 9.64 -10.15
CA SER A 80 10.81 10.68 -9.43
C SER A 80 11.49 12.04 -9.60
N THR A 81 10.73 13.01 -10.13
CA THR A 81 11.20 14.37 -10.41
C THR A 81 10.76 15.40 -9.37
N ALA A 82 9.82 15.02 -8.48
CA ALA A 82 9.32 15.88 -7.40
C ALA A 82 8.88 15.04 -6.20
N LEU A 83 9.18 15.51 -5.00
CA LEU A 83 8.69 14.93 -3.75
C LEU A 83 7.25 15.39 -3.50
N VAL A 84 6.31 14.46 -3.47
CA VAL A 84 4.90 14.75 -3.19
C VAL A 84 4.64 14.67 -1.70
N THR A 85 4.33 15.82 -1.08
CA THR A 85 4.05 15.94 0.36
C THR A 85 2.67 16.53 0.67
N GLU A 86 1.85 16.78 -0.37
CA GLU A 86 0.53 17.39 -0.26
C GLU A 86 -0.61 16.35 -0.11
N GLY A 87 -1.80 16.84 0.23
CA GLY A 87 -3.01 16.01 0.33
C GLY A 87 -2.86 14.91 1.39
N MET A 88 -3.16 13.67 1.04
CA MET A 88 -3.04 12.52 1.93
C MET A 88 -1.59 12.22 2.36
N TYR A 89 -0.59 12.70 1.59
CA TYR A 89 0.82 12.57 1.94
C TYR A 89 1.25 13.42 3.15
N ARG A 90 0.39 14.32 3.65
CA ARG A 90 0.58 15.02 4.94
C ARG A 90 0.35 14.10 6.15
N TYR A 91 -0.45 13.05 5.99
CA TYR A 91 -0.86 12.16 7.08
C TYR A 91 -0.18 10.79 7.01
N SER A 92 0.10 10.33 5.81
CA SER A 92 0.76 9.05 5.54
C SER A 92 1.78 9.23 4.41
N ARG A 93 2.96 8.62 4.54
CA ARG A 93 3.90 8.59 3.42
C ARG A 93 3.50 7.63 2.31
N ASN A 94 2.55 6.72 2.58
CA ASN A 94 2.15 5.66 1.66
C ASN A 94 0.61 5.55 1.54
N PRO A 95 -0.12 6.65 1.23
CA PRO A 95 -1.57 6.64 1.24
C PRO A 95 -2.18 5.71 0.19
N MET A 96 -1.50 5.46 -0.93
CA MET A 96 -1.94 4.48 -1.94
C MET A 96 -1.93 3.05 -1.37
N TYR A 97 -0.87 2.67 -0.64
CA TYR A 97 -0.78 1.34 -0.01
C TYR A 97 -1.74 1.20 1.17
N LEU A 98 -1.95 2.30 1.92
CA LEU A 98 -2.99 2.36 2.94
C LEU A 98 -4.38 2.11 2.34
N GLY A 99 -4.68 2.71 1.20
CA GLY A 99 -5.92 2.47 0.47
C GLY A 99 -6.09 1.00 0.05
N LEU A 100 -5.04 0.36 -0.47
CA LEU A 100 -5.06 -1.07 -0.81
C LEU A 100 -5.27 -1.95 0.43
N LEU A 101 -4.63 -1.63 1.55
CA LEU A 101 -4.83 -2.33 2.82
C LEU A 101 -6.29 -2.21 3.30
N LEU A 102 -6.88 -1.02 3.24
CA LEU A 102 -8.29 -0.83 3.60
C LEU A 102 -9.22 -1.65 2.70
N ILE A 103 -8.94 -1.76 1.40
CA ILE A 103 -9.71 -2.60 0.47
C ILE A 103 -9.61 -4.08 0.85
N THR A 104 -8.44 -4.58 1.24
CA THR A 104 -8.29 -5.97 1.70
C THR A 104 -8.94 -6.21 3.06
N ILE A 105 -8.92 -5.23 3.97
CA ILE A 105 -9.66 -5.25 5.25
C ILE A 105 -11.17 -5.27 4.99
N ALA A 106 -11.68 -4.45 4.06
CA ALA A 106 -13.08 -4.48 3.67
C ALA A 106 -13.51 -5.86 3.18
N SER A 107 -12.68 -6.53 2.39
CA SER A 107 -12.92 -7.91 1.94
C SER A 107 -12.95 -8.90 3.10
N THR A 108 -12.05 -8.74 4.10
CA THR A 108 -12.06 -9.57 5.32
C THR A 108 -13.36 -9.42 6.10
N ILE A 109 -13.84 -8.18 6.26
CA ILE A 109 -15.12 -7.89 6.92
C ILE A 109 -16.27 -8.50 6.10
N TRP A 110 -16.29 -8.29 4.78
CA TRP A 110 -17.35 -8.78 3.90
C TRP A 110 -17.51 -10.30 3.97
N PHE A 111 -16.42 -11.03 3.88
CA PHE A 111 -16.42 -12.49 3.91
C PHE A 111 -16.48 -13.09 5.32
N GLY A 112 -16.32 -12.27 6.38
CA GLY A 112 -16.43 -12.70 7.78
C GLY A 112 -15.38 -13.72 8.21
N THR A 113 -14.20 -13.75 7.58
CA THR A 113 -13.17 -14.74 7.89
C THR A 113 -12.08 -14.18 8.80
N TRP A 114 -11.84 -14.82 9.95
CA TRP A 114 -10.78 -14.42 10.88
C TRP A 114 -9.38 -14.59 10.29
N LEU A 115 -9.19 -15.55 9.35
CA LEU A 115 -7.92 -15.69 8.62
C LEU A 115 -7.57 -14.45 7.81
N GLY A 116 -8.55 -13.63 7.44
CA GLY A 116 -8.31 -12.35 6.80
C GLY A 116 -7.43 -11.42 7.64
N ILE A 117 -7.43 -11.51 8.97
CA ILE A 117 -6.54 -10.74 9.85
C ILE A 117 -5.08 -11.15 9.60
N ILE A 118 -4.81 -12.45 9.52
CA ILE A 118 -3.48 -12.98 9.23
C ILE A 118 -3.04 -12.59 7.83
N ILE A 119 -3.93 -12.74 6.84
CA ILE A 119 -3.66 -12.40 5.42
C ILE A 119 -3.34 -10.90 5.29
N ASN A 120 -4.10 -10.01 5.95
CA ASN A 120 -3.81 -8.57 5.97
C ASN A 120 -2.47 -8.25 6.66
N THR A 121 -2.13 -8.96 7.72
CA THR A 121 -0.82 -8.82 8.37
C THR A 121 0.30 -9.20 7.42
N VAL A 122 0.17 -10.33 6.72
CA VAL A 122 1.11 -10.74 5.67
C VAL A 122 1.20 -9.70 4.55
N PHE A 123 0.07 -9.14 4.12
CA PHE A 123 0.06 -8.05 3.12
C PHE A 123 0.89 -6.85 3.58
N ILE A 124 0.72 -6.39 4.83
CA ILE A 124 1.51 -5.28 5.40
C ILE A 124 3.01 -5.60 5.33
N PHE A 125 3.43 -6.80 5.75
CA PHE A 125 4.82 -7.21 5.68
C PHE A 125 5.34 -7.23 4.25
N LEU A 126 4.61 -7.84 3.31
CA LEU A 126 5.02 -7.92 1.90
C LEU A 126 5.13 -6.53 1.26
N ILE A 127 4.15 -5.64 1.47
CA ILE A 127 4.21 -4.26 0.96
C ILE A 127 5.40 -3.50 1.57
N ASN A 128 5.65 -3.62 2.87
CA ASN A 128 6.80 -2.97 3.49
C ASN A 128 8.12 -3.43 2.86
N PHE A 129 8.33 -4.75 2.74
CA PHE A 129 9.62 -5.28 2.28
C PHE A 129 9.82 -5.19 0.77
N LEU A 130 8.75 -5.39 -0.01
CA LEU A 130 8.85 -5.45 -1.47
C LEU A 130 8.72 -4.09 -2.14
N GLN A 131 8.04 -3.13 -1.48
CA GLN A 131 7.71 -1.84 -2.08
C GLN A 131 8.24 -0.67 -1.24
N ILE A 132 7.73 -0.48 -0.01
CA ILE A 132 7.96 0.76 0.75
C ILE A 132 9.44 0.96 1.09
N ILE A 133 10.11 -0.06 1.63
CA ILE A 133 11.52 0.08 2.04
C ILE A 133 12.41 0.42 0.83
N PRO A 134 12.34 -0.30 -0.31
CA PRO A 134 13.11 0.08 -1.49
C PRO A 134 12.77 1.46 -2.03
N GLU A 135 11.49 1.88 -1.99
CA GLU A 135 11.08 3.23 -2.42
C GLU A 135 11.65 4.31 -1.49
N GLU A 136 11.57 4.12 -0.16
CA GLU A 136 12.16 5.05 0.81
C GLU A 136 13.67 5.20 0.63
N GLU A 137 14.39 4.10 0.34
CA GLU A 137 15.83 4.13 0.07
C GLU A 137 16.16 4.94 -1.19
N GLU A 138 15.40 4.78 -2.27
CA GLU A 138 15.59 5.53 -3.50
C GLU A 138 15.21 7.01 -3.35
N LEU A 139 14.07 7.31 -2.68
CA LEU A 139 13.67 8.69 -2.40
C LEU A 139 14.72 9.42 -1.55
N LEU A 140 15.33 8.74 -0.57
CA LEU A 140 16.40 9.32 0.23
C LEU A 140 17.65 9.63 -0.61
N LYS A 141 17.99 8.80 -1.61
CA LYS A 141 19.12 9.06 -2.52
C LYS A 141 18.86 10.24 -3.45
N ILE A 142 17.60 10.42 -3.91
CA ILE A 142 17.22 11.46 -4.87
C ILE A 142 17.03 12.80 -4.16
N PHE A 143 16.29 12.83 -3.05
CA PHE A 143 15.85 14.06 -2.37
C PHE A 143 16.66 14.38 -1.09
N GLY A 144 17.53 13.47 -0.63
CA GLY A 144 18.46 13.71 0.49
C GLY A 144 17.77 14.22 1.76
N GLU A 145 18.20 15.40 2.19
CA GLU A 145 17.70 16.04 3.43
C GLU A 145 16.22 16.39 3.37
N GLU A 146 15.70 16.81 2.20
CA GLU A 146 14.29 17.14 2.03
C GLU A 146 13.38 15.94 2.38
N TYR A 147 13.73 14.75 1.86
CA TYR A 147 13.02 13.52 2.21
C TYR A 147 13.26 13.14 3.69
N GLY A 148 14.45 13.38 4.21
CA GLY A 148 14.80 13.16 5.62
C GLY A 148 13.88 13.94 6.57
N GLU A 149 13.67 15.23 6.31
CA GLU A 149 12.76 16.08 7.09
C GLU A 149 11.28 15.64 6.95
N TYR A 150 10.84 15.32 5.74
CA TYR A 150 9.50 14.76 5.51
C TYR A 150 9.28 13.47 6.33
N LYS A 151 10.27 12.58 6.37
CA LYS A 151 10.24 11.31 7.11
C LYS A 151 10.16 11.50 8.63
N LYS A 152 10.70 12.59 9.19
CA LYS A 152 10.57 12.92 10.61
C LYS A 152 9.15 13.36 10.97
N ASN A 153 8.48 14.08 10.08
CA ASN A 153 7.20 14.73 10.33
C ASN A 153 6.01 13.86 9.98
N VAL A 154 6.14 12.90 9.06
CA VAL A 154 5.04 12.06 8.57
C VAL A 154 5.39 10.60 8.77
N ARG A 155 4.45 9.84 9.35
CA ARG A 155 4.65 8.39 9.58
C ARG A 155 4.51 7.59 8.28
N ARG A 156 5.02 6.35 8.29
CA ARG A 156 4.99 5.46 7.14
C ARG A 156 3.56 5.08 6.75
N TRP A 157 2.71 4.74 7.72
CA TRP A 157 1.33 4.36 7.52
C TRP A 157 0.35 5.44 7.99
N ILE A 158 0.31 5.71 9.26
CA ILE A 158 -0.53 6.75 9.91
C ILE A 158 0.19 7.27 11.15
#